data_994a2befdb1b1b0d08348f6b6ef03f33
#
_entry.id   994a2befdb1b1b0d08348f6b6ef03f33
#
_cell.length_a   1.000
_cell.length_b   1.000
_cell.length_c   1.000
_cell.angle_alpha   90.00
_cell.angle_beta   90.00
_cell.angle_gamma   90.00
#
_symmetry.space_group_name_H-M   'P 1'
#
loop_
_entity.id
_entity.type
_entity.pdbx_description
1 polymer ?
#
loop_
_entity_poly.entity_id
_entity_poly.type
_entity_poly.pdbx_seq_one_letter_code
_entity_poly.pdbx_strand_id
1 'polypeptide(L)'
;LLIPAYIGINTTASATRHFPKWEWYGSIWDMIKQMFVLTEPIKSQQFDGGVNLYCGTFAILLIGIYIFNTKIKWYEKLKNVILIVFLMMSFNNTLLNYIWHGFHDQYGIPNRFSFLFIFILLSMGYEAIANTDKKQIPGIALGIIVAFGLLVYADKNIDMDRTVIILTWVLFVVYSVGILVLGLVRGKGRFAVAAILSVLCLTEIVFSAAKGYESNGTVNIPDYYGDAASVQAAIDSVKTGHFPYRTELNNTKVVDESTYYNMQGVSLFGSTVSNDLVNAMHGLGFYTGANEFLFDGANPVSSSVLGIRYLFRRQDEHMSYDMDYVDTVDGVDVYQNSRALKLGFMVNNELKDWTSDASNMFDSINNFVEKSTGVAGTFSQIYPEVTGSSNDITITHDNPYSEYFGLSDITPGIVSFGLSFDITEEQNDLYIIANCNGITKIRIYVNGEEQNYERLQYQTYHVGHLIKGTNVEVEYYFSAGVPDNTSARLTIATLNGAAFDQAYEGWADNQLNINKFEDGYVKGHISVDEAGLMFTSIPYDSGWTAYVDGRKTDIQTVAGAFIALDLEKGDHVIEFKYFPRGLKSGLIFTFAGWLVFALLMNAKTIKEKRGSKKGKPEDEDRTDDEAAIE
;
A
#
# COMPACT_ATOMS: atom_id res chain seq x y z
N LEU A 1 19.06 -2.78 0.63
CA LEU A 1 17.60 -2.69 0.82
C LEU A 1 16.79 -3.58 -0.14
N LEU A 2 17.18 -3.73 -1.42
CA LEU A 2 16.41 -4.49 -2.42
C LEU A 2 16.19 -5.97 -2.03
N ILE A 3 17.21 -6.65 -1.50
CA ILE A 3 17.08 -8.08 -1.15
C ILE A 3 16.11 -8.29 0.02
N PRO A 4 16.18 -7.56 1.14
CA PRO A 4 15.16 -7.64 2.19
C PRO A 4 13.75 -7.32 1.68
N ALA A 5 13.59 -6.27 0.89
CA ALA A 5 12.28 -5.90 0.32
C ALA A 5 11.71 -7.00 -0.58
N TYR A 6 12.53 -7.59 -1.45
CA TYR A 6 12.12 -8.71 -2.30
C TYR A 6 11.67 -9.94 -1.48
N ILE A 7 12.38 -10.25 -0.39
CA ILE A 7 12.00 -11.34 0.51
C ILE A 7 10.66 -11.03 1.18
N GLY A 8 10.46 -9.80 1.68
CA GLY A 8 9.22 -9.37 2.30
C GLY A 8 8.02 -9.43 1.34
N ILE A 9 8.17 -8.90 0.13
CA ILE A 9 7.09 -8.92 -0.89
C ILE A 9 6.60 -10.34 -1.17
N ASN A 10 7.50 -11.34 -1.19
CA ASN A 10 7.11 -12.74 -1.47
C ASN A 10 6.25 -13.38 -0.36
N THR A 11 6.11 -12.75 0.80
CA THR A 11 5.24 -13.24 1.89
C THR A 11 3.87 -12.56 1.90
N THR A 12 3.64 -11.56 1.06
CA THR A 12 2.39 -10.78 1.02
C THR A 12 1.28 -11.48 0.24
N ALA A 13 0.04 -11.05 0.45
CA ALA A 13 -1.12 -11.50 -0.32
C ALA A 13 -1.01 -11.13 -1.82
N SER A 14 -0.32 -10.05 -2.12
CA SER A 14 -0.07 -9.59 -3.48
C SER A 14 1.05 -10.34 -4.21
N ALA A 15 1.75 -11.29 -3.53
CA ALA A 15 2.80 -12.08 -4.15
C ALA A 15 2.23 -13.00 -5.24
N THR A 16 2.55 -12.71 -6.49
CA THR A 16 2.12 -13.52 -7.62
C THR A 16 3.06 -14.71 -7.78
N ARG A 17 2.52 -15.92 -7.74
CA ARG A 17 3.30 -17.16 -7.86
C ARG A 17 3.37 -17.74 -9.27
N HIS A 18 2.70 -17.09 -10.24
CA HIS A 18 2.62 -17.55 -11.63
C HIS A 18 3.04 -16.45 -12.57
N PHE A 19 3.84 -16.79 -13.61
CA PHE A 19 4.12 -15.87 -14.69
C PHE A 19 2.81 -15.57 -15.44
N PRO A 20 2.50 -14.27 -15.69
CA PRO A 20 1.34 -13.89 -16.47
C PRO A 20 1.48 -14.37 -17.92
N LYS A 21 0.36 -14.56 -18.61
CA LYS A 21 0.35 -14.81 -20.04
C LYS A 21 0.82 -13.56 -20.78
N TRP A 22 1.33 -13.76 -22.02
CA TRP A 22 1.67 -12.64 -22.90
C TRP A 22 0.39 -12.02 -23.46
N GLU A 23 -0.07 -10.96 -22.86
CA GLU A 23 -1.29 -10.24 -23.22
C GLU A 23 -1.01 -8.74 -23.25
N TRP A 24 -1.86 -7.95 -23.94
CA TRP A 24 -1.77 -6.51 -23.98
C TRP A 24 -2.88 -5.91 -23.10
N TYR A 25 -2.53 -4.93 -22.26
CA TYR A 25 -3.52 -4.25 -21.41
C TYR A 25 -4.54 -3.44 -22.23
N GLY A 26 -4.12 -2.82 -23.33
CA GLY A 26 -4.99 -1.98 -24.12
C GLY A 26 -4.35 -1.46 -25.40
N SER A 27 -4.93 -0.39 -25.94
CA SER A 27 -4.44 0.23 -27.16
C SER A 27 -3.18 1.06 -26.92
N ILE A 28 -2.25 1.03 -27.88
CA ILE A 28 -1.10 1.93 -27.91
C ILE A 28 -1.54 3.41 -27.94
N TRP A 29 -2.73 3.69 -28.46
CA TRP A 29 -3.29 5.03 -28.55
C TRP A 29 -3.62 5.61 -27.18
N ASP A 30 -4.05 4.78 -26.22
CA ASP A 30 -4.31 5.20 -24.84
C ASP A 30 -3.03 5.67 -24.15
N MET A 31 -1.89 5.06 -24.47
CA MET A 31 -0.59 5.52 -23.98
C MET A 31 -0.14 6.81 -24.66
N ILE A 32 -0.34 6.93 -25.98
CA ILE A 32 0.00 8.15 -26.74
C ILE A 32 -0.85 9.32 -26.26
N LYS A 33 -2.15 9.09 -25.94
CA LYS A 33 -3.03 10.07 -25.32
C LYS A 33 -2.41 10.73 -24.08
N GLN A 34 -1.69 9.96 -23.27
CA GLN A 34 -1.02 10.45 -22.07
C GLN A 34 0.19 11.35 -22.33
N MET A 35 0.56 11.57 -23.59
CA MET A 35 1.62 12.52 -23.97
C MET A 35 1.09 13.92 -24.33
N PHE A 36 -0.24 14.11 -24.38
CA PHE A 36 -0.87 15.38 -24.75
C PHE A 36 -1.03 16.32 -23.56
N VAL A 37 -1.02 17.64 -23.82
CA VAL A 37 -1.16 18.67 -22.78
C VAL A 37 -2.52 18.58 -22.10
N LEU A 38 -2.56 18.79 -20.78
CA LEU A 38 -3.77 18.75 -19.96
C LEU A 38 -4.57 17.44 -20.01
N THR A 39 -3.98 16.34 -20.49
CA THR A 39 -4.63 15.03 -20.41
C THR A 39 -4.79 14.64 -18.94
N GLU A 40 -5.95 14.06 -18.63
CA GLU A 40 -6.21 13.56 -17.28
C GLU A 40 -5.21 12.44 -16.92
N PRO A 41 -4.52 12.55 -15.79
CA PRO A 41 -3.54 11.56 -15.40
C PRO A 41 -4.19 10.24 -15.00
N ILE A 42 -3.46 9.14 -15.21
CA ILE A 42 -3.81 7.83 -14.67
C ILE A 42 -3.68 7.89 -13.16
N LYS A 43 -4.75 7.51 -12.44
CA LYS A 43 -4.81 7.55 -10.97
C LYS A 43 -4.19 6.31 -10.33
N SER A 44 -3.83 6.41 -9.07
CA SER A 44 -3.17 5.33 -8.31
C SER A 44 -4.00 4.06 -8.15
N GLN A 45 -5.32 4.17 -8.25
CA GLN A 45 -6.25 3.05 -8.07
C GLN A 45 -6.59 2.29 -9.36
N GLN A 46 -5.95 2.61 -10.48
CA GLN A 46 -6.14 1.87 -11.72
C GLN A 46 -5.24 0.62 -11.75
N PHE A 47 -5.86 -0.54 -11.90
CA PHE A 47 -5.17 -1.85 -11.89
C PHE A 47 -4.93 -2.41 -13.29
N ASP A 48 -5.69 -1.96 -14.31
CA ASP A 48 -5.71 -2.51 -15.67
C ASP A 48 -4.69 -1.85 -16.60
N GLY A 49 -3.53 -1.52 -16.10
CA GLY A 49 -2.49 -0.86 -16.88
C GLY A 49 -2.64 0.68 -16.86
N GLY A 50 -2.10 1.32 -17.90
CA GLY A 50 -2.03 2.77 -17.99
C GLY A 50 -0.65 3.31 -17.61
N VAL A 51 -0.30 4.49 -18.13
CA VAL A 51 1.01 5.10 -17.91
C VAL A 51 0.93 6.61 -18.05
N ASN A 52 1.56 7.35 -17.16
CA ASN A 52 1.70 8.80 -17.25
C ASN A 52 3.01 9.14 -18.00
N LEU A 53 2.88 9.70 -19.22
CA LEU A 53 4.02 9.95 -20.14
C LEU A 53 4.23 11.42 -20.46
N TYR A 54 3.41 12.32 -19.92
CA TYR A 54 3.53 13.73 -20.24
C TYR A 54 4.85 14.33 -19.80
N CYS A 55 5.56 14.95 -20.75
CA CYS A 55 6.82 15.65 -20.52
C CYS A 55 6.93 16.95 -21.32
N GLY A 56 5.80 17.48 -21.79
CA GLY A 56 5.69 18.69 -22.60
C GLY A 56 5.51 18.39 -24.10
N THR A 57 4.62 19.12 -24.74
CA THR A 57 4.36 19.03 -26.20
C THR A 57 5.63 19.30 -27.02
N PHE A 58 6.50 20.18 -26.51
CA PHE A 58 7.80 20.45 -27.15
C PHE A 58 8.71 19.21 -27.25
N ALA A 59 8.71 18.34 -26.23
CA ALA A 59 9.48 17.11 -26.24
C ALA A 59 9.06 16.18 -27.39
N ILE A 60 7.77 16.05 -27.65
CA ILE A 60 7.23 15.22 -28.74
C ILE A 60 7.72 15.74 -30.11
N LEU A 61 7.65 17.05 -30.31
CA LEU A 61 8.15 17.69 -31.53
C LEU A 61 9.65 17.41 -31.74
N LEU A 62 10.44 17.49 -30.66
CA LEU A 62 11.88 17.31 -30.72
C LEU A 62 12.30 15.87 -31.07
N ILE A 63 11.46 14.86 -30.84
CA ILE A 63 11.72 13.48 -31.28
C ILE A 63 11.80 13.42 -32.82
N GLY A 64 10.84 14.03 -33.51
CA GLY A 64 10.86 14.11 -34.97
C GLY A 64 12.12 14.80 -35.49
N ILE A 65 12.49 15.92 -34.86
CA ILE A 65 13.70 16.68 -35.21
C ILE A 65 14.97 15.87 -34.90
N TYR A 66 15.03 15.15 -33.79
CA TYR A 66 16.15 14.27 -33.43
C TYR A 66 16.43 13.22 -34.51
N ILE A 67 15.38 12.57 -35.00
CA ILE A 67 15.47 11.50 -36.00
C ILE A 67 16.12 12.02 -37.31
N PHE A 68 15.75 13.23 -37.77
CA PHE A 68 16.24 13.80 -39.01
C PHE A 68 17.44 14.71 -38.87
N ASN A 69 17.99 14.91 -37.65
CA ASN A 69 19.22 15.69 -37.43
C ASN A 69 20.45 14.93 -37.94
N THR A 70 21.18 15.49 -38.93
CA THR A 70 22.32 14.83 -39.56
C THR A 70 23.59 14.83 -38.70
N LYS A 71 23.67 15.65 -37.65
CA LYS A 71 24.79 15.68 -36.72
C LYS A 71 24.78 14.54 -35.70
N ILE A 72 23.59 13.96 -35.48
CA ILE A 72 23.42 12.83 -34.55
C ILE A 72 23.67 11.54 -35.31
N LYS A 73 24.55 10.69 -34.79
CA LYS A 73 24.96 9.45 -35.43
C LYS A 73 23.78 8.46 -35.50
N TRP A 74 23.65 7.74 -36.60
CA TRP A 74 22.53 6.86 -36.87
C TRP A 74 22.35 5.77 -35.82
N TYR A 75 23.46 5.23 -35.27
CA TYR A 75 23.39 4.19 -34.24
C TYR A 75 22.88 4.70 -32.89
N GLU A 76 23.13 5.99 -32.54
CA GLU A 76 22.53 6.61 -31.34
C GLU A 76 21.02 6.77 -31.50
N LYS A 77 20.57 7.17 -32.69
CA LYS A 77 19.13 7.24 -33.02
C LYS A 77 18.49 5.86 -32.90
N LEU A 78 19.11 4.84 -33.53
CA LEU A 78 18.60 3.48 -33.50
C LEU A 78 18.51 2.93 -32.07
N LYS A 79 19.55 3.13 -31.27
CA LYS A 79 19.59 2.76 -29.85
C LYS A 79 18.40 3.37 -29.07
N ASN A 80 18.21 4.68 -29.19
CA ASN A 80 17.16 5.37 -28.45
C ASN A 80 15.76 4.98 -28.93
N VAL A 81 15.55 4.77 -30.24
CA VAL A 81 14.27 4.26 -30.78
C VAL A 81 13.97 2.86 -30.27
N ILE A 82 14.96 1.97 -30.26
CA ILE A 82 14.77 0.61 -29.70
C ILE A 82 14.37 0.67 -28.23
N LEU A 83 15.02 1.53 -27.44
CA LEU A 83 14.70 1.71 -26.02
C LEU A 83 13.28 2.25 -25.82
N ILE A 84 12.85 3.25 -26.60
CA ILE A 84 11.50 3.79 -26.57
C ILE A 84 10.47 2.71 -26.90
N VAL A 85 10.67 1.96 -27.98
CA VAL A 85 9.76 0.87 -28.40
C VAL A 85 9.70 -0.20 -27.32
N PHE A 86 10.85 -0.61 -26.76
CA PHE A 86 10.90 -1.60 -25.69
C PHE A 86 10.13 -1.14 -24.44
N LEU A 87 10.29 0.13 -24.02
CA LEU A 87 9.56 0.67 -22.87
C LEU A 87 8.06 0.78 -23.16
N MET A 88 7.65 1.22 -24.36
CA MET A 88 6.25 1.25 -24.77
C MET A 88 5.62 -0.16 -24.74
N MET A 89 6.34 -1.16 -25.22
CA MET A 89 5.90 -2.56 -25.09
C MET A 89 5.82 -2.97 -23.61
N SER A 90 6.78 -2.58 -22.79
CA SER A 90 6.81 -2.92 -21.36
C SER A 90 5.66 -2.31 -20.57
N PHE A 91 5.21 -1.11 -20.93
CA PHE A 91 4.05 -0.47 -20.28
C PHE A 91 2.72 -1.17 -20.61
N ASN A 92 2.63 -1.77 -21.79
CA ASN A 92 1.37 -2.32 -22.31
C ASN A 92 1.29 -3.85 -22.29
N ASN A 93 2.38 -4.55 -21.97
CA ASN A 93 2.43 -6.01 -21.97
C ASN A 93 2.51 -6.57 -20.54
N THR A 94 1.63 -7.49 -20.21
CA THR A 94 1.50 -8.10 -18.88
C THR A 94 2.81 -8.72 -18.38
N LEU A 95 3.49 -9.51 -19.22
CA LEU A 95 4.72 -10.19 -18.83
C LEU A 95 5.90 -9.23 -18.63
N LEU A 96 6.08 -8.27 -19.54
CA LEU A 96 7.15 -7.28 -19.42
C LEU A 96 6.92 -6.37 -18.21
N ASN A 97 5.66 -5.97 -17.98
CA ASN A 97 5.25 -5.18 -16.82
C ASN A 97 5.56 -5.92 -15.51
N TYR A 98 5.18 -7.19 -15.41
CA TYR A 98 5.49 -8.08 -14.29
C TYR A 98 6.99 -8.16 -13.98
N ILE A 99 7.85 -8.27 -15.01
CA ILE A 99 9.31 -8.25 -14.84
C ILE A 99 9.79 -6.93 -14.24
N TRP A 100 9.27 -5.79 -14.74
CA TRP A 100 9.62 -4.45 -14.23
C TRP A 100 9.16 -4.22 -12.79
N HIS A 101 8.09 -4.90 -12.34
CA HIS A 101 7.60 -4.86 -10.96
C HIS A 101 8.29 -5.86 -10.03
N GLY A 102 9.42 -6.45 -10.44
CA GLY A 102 10.19 -7.37 -9.60
C GLY A 102 9.55 -8.75 -9.48
N PHE A 103 8.92 -9.23 -10.54
CA PHE A 103 8.25 -10.53 -10.63
C PHE A 103 7.02 -10.66 -9.71
N HIS A 104 6.22 -9.59 -9.63
CA HIS A 104 4.88 -9.63 -9.04
C HIS A 104 3.93 -8.70 -9.82
N ASP A 105 2.63 -8.89 -9.64
CA ASP A 105 1.62 -8.04 -10.26
C ASP A 105 1.64 -6.63 -9.66
N GLN A 106 1.32 -5.65 -10.48
CA GLN A 106 1.16 -4.29 -9.98
C GLN A 106 -0.21 -4.14 -9.29
N TYR A 107 -0.20 -3.54 -8.11
CA TYR A 107 -1.40 -3.12 -7.39
C TYR A 107 -1.38 -1.59 -7.27
N GLY A 108 -2.20 -0.93 -8.08
CA GLY A 108 -2.24 0.52 -8.16
C GLY A 108 -0.96 1.17 -8.70
N ILE A 109 -0.99 2.46 -8.98
CA ILE A 109 0.11 3.27 -9.54
C ILE A 109 0.82 2.52 -10.68
N PRO A 110 0.16 2.32 -11.83
CA PRO A 110 0.70 1.53 -12.92
C PRO A 110 1.96 2.16 -13.51
N ASN A 111 2.86 1.32 -14.00
CA ASN A 111 4.04 1.71 -14.77
C ASN A 111 4.95 2.76 -14.08
N ARG A 112 5.29 2.53 -12.80
CA ARG A 112 6.14 3.44 -11.98
C ARG A 112 7.49 3.76 -12.63
N PHE A 113 7.95 2.95 -13.58
CA PHE A 113 9.21 3.15 -14.31
C PHE A 113 9.07 4.05 -15.55
N SER A 114 7.91 4.70 -15.77
CA SER A 114 7.67 5.65 -16.88
C SER A 114 8.66 6.81 -16.93
N PHE A 115 9.25 7.19 -15.79
CA PHE A 115 10.29 8.21 -15.74
C PHE A 115 11.53 7.87 -16.61
N LEU A 116 11.82 6.59 -16.86
CA LEU A 116 12.91 6.17 -17.76
C LEU A 116 12.61 6.57 -19.20
N PHE A 117 11.36 6.39 -19.64
CA PHE A 117 10.91 6.80 -20.97
C PHE A 117 10.99 8.33 -21.12
N ILE A 118 10.47 9.07 -20.14
CA ILE A 118 10.52 10.54 -20.12
C ILE A 118 11.97 11.02 -20.17
N PHE A 119 12.86 10.41 -19.40
CA PHE A 119 14.29 10.76 -19.40
C PHE A 119 14.95 10.57 -20.78
N ILE A 120 14.64 9.47 -21.48
CA ILE A 120 15.14 9.21 -22.84
C ILE A 120 14.60 10.28 -23.81
N LEU A 121 13.30 10.59 -23.76
CA LEU A 121 12.70 11.62 -24.62
C LEU A 121 13.34 13.00 -24.39
N LEU A 122 13.50 13.39 -23.14
CA LEU A 122 14.13 14.67 -22.79
C LEU A 122 15.61 14.72 -23.22
N SER A 123 16.34 13.60 -23.08
CA SER A 123 17.74 13.48 -23.55
C SER A 123 17.83 13.63 -25.06
N MET A 124 16.94 12.97 -25.83
CA MET A 124 16.86 13.12 -27.28
C MET A 124 16.50 14.56 -27.67
N GLY A 125 15.55 15.16 -26.96
CA GLY A 125 15.15 16.55 -27.17
C GLY A 125 16.30 17.52 -26.93
N TYR A 126 17.06 17.33 -25.84
CA TYR A 126 18.24 18.12 -25.58
C TYR A 126 19.31 18.01 -26.70
N GLU A 127 19.63 16.80 -27.15
CA GLU A 127 20.57 16.59 -28.26
C GLU A 127 20.08 17.23 -29.55
N ALA A 128 18.76 17.19 -29.84
CA ALA A 128 18.19 17.84 -31.01
C ALA A 128 18.40 19.36 -30.95
N ILE A 129 18.12 20.01 -29.81
CA ILE A 129 18.26 21.45 -29.61
C ILE A 129 19.75 21.86 -29.67
N ALA A 130 20.63 21.12 -28.97
CA ALA A 130 22.07 21.42 -28.90
C ALA A 130 22.73 21.37 -30.29
N ASN A 131 22.25 20.48 -31.17
CA ASN A 131 22.72 20.33 -32.55
C ASN A 131 21.94 21.13 -33.58
N THR A 132 21.04 22.02 -33.16
CA THR A 132 20.26 22.86 -34.08
C THR A 132 21.07 24.05 -34.59
N ASP A 133 21.22 24.15 -35.92
CA ASP A 133 21.78 25.32 -36.62
C ASP A 133 21.21 25.45 -38.04
N LYS A 134 21.68 26.47 -38.78
CA LYS A 134 21.13 26.77 -40.12
C LYS A 134 21.28 25.59 -41.09
N LYS A 135 22.30 24.72 -40.94
CA LYS A 135 22.52 23.55 -41.80
C LYS A 135 21.52 22.44 -41.55
N GLN A 136 20.89 22.43 -40.35
CA GLN A 136 19.91 21.44 -39.97
C GLN A 136 18.47 21.83 -40.31
N ILE A 137 18.21 23.02 -40.86
CA ILE A 137 16.86 23.50 -41.24
C ILE A 137 16.08 22.48 -42.08
N PRO A 138 16.64 21.84 -43.13
CA PRO A 138 15.91 20.82 -43.87
C PRO A 138 15.48 19.61 -43.01
N GLY A 139 16.39 19.15 -42.15
CA GLY A 139 16.07 18.05 -41.20
C GLY A 139 15.02 18.45 -40.17
N ILE A 140 15.10 19.67 -39.63
CA ILE A 140 14.11 20.25 -38.71
C ILE A 140 12.74 20.32 -39.41
N ALA A 141 12.67 20.86 -40.63
CA ALA A 141 11.41 20.95 -41.36
C ALA A 141 10.82 19.57 -41.65
N LEU A 142 11.65 18.60 -42.05
CA LEU A 142 11.16 17.22 -42.25
C LEU A 142 10.67 16.60 -40.95
N GLY A 143 11.40 16.79 -39.83
CA GLY A 143 10.99 16.33 -38.50
C GLY A 143 9.65 16.93 -38.06
N ILE A 144 9.44 18.22 -38.30
CA ILE A 144 8.17 18.91 -38.07
C ILE A 144 7.05 18.29 -38.90
N ILE A 145 7.27 18.11 -40.21
CA ILE A 145 6.25 17.54 -41.13
C ILE A 145 5.84 16.14 -40.67
N VAL A 146 6.80 15.29 -40.32
CA VAL A 146 6.48 13.93 -39.83
C VAL A 146 5.75 13.98 -38.50
N ALA A 147 6.16 14.83 -37.59
CA ALA A 147 5.49 14.97 -36.30
C ALA A 147 4.07 15.54 -36.46
N PHE A 148 3.83 16.48 -37.40
CA PHE A 148 2.50 16.94 -37.78
C PHE A 148 1.65 15.80 -38.33
N GLY A 149 2.20 14.98 -39.23
CA GLY A 149 1.49 13.83 -39.80
C GLY A 149 1.07 12.83 -38.73
N LEU A 150 1.94 12.55 -37.74
CA LEU A 150 1.60 11.70 -36.61
C LEU A 150 0.52 12.33 -35.72
N LEU A 151 0.56 13.65 -35.51
CA LEU A 151 -0.46 14.35 -34.71
C LEU A 151 -1.82 14.33 -35.42
N VAL A 152 -1.86 14.53 -36.74
CA VAL A 152 -3.12 14.37 -37.56
C VAL A 152 -3.65 12.95 -37.45
N TYR A 153 -2.78 11.96 -37.50
CA TYR A 153 -3.18 10.56 -37.38
C TYR A 153 -3.70 10.25 -35.98
N ALA A 154 -3.04 10.77 -34.94
CA ALA A 154 -3.48 10.64 -33.57
C ALA A 154 -4.84 11.30 -33.30
N ASP A 155 -5.05 12.53 -33.81
CA ASP A 155 -6.34 13.27 -33.70
C ASP A 155 -7.51 12.47 -34.26
N LYS A 156 -7.28 11.63 -35.27
CA LYS A 156 -8.31 10.77 -35.86
C LYS A 156 -8.59 9.47 -35.12
N ASN A 157 -7.64 8.98 -34.36
CA ASN A 157 -7.68 7.64 -33.77
C ASN A 157 -7.76 7.65 -32.23
N ILE A 158 -7.61 8.82 -31.60
CA ILE A 158 -7.65 8.98 -30.14
C ILE A 158 -8.92 9.75 -29.77
N ASP A 159 -9.74 9.15 -28.91
CA ASP A 159 -10.87 9.84 -28.31
C ASP A 159 -10.38 10.74 -27.17
N MET A 160 -10.41 12.06 -27.39
CA MET A 160 -9.92 13.07 -26.47
C MET A 160 -10.83 14.29 -26.45
N ASP A 161 -10.77 15.02 -25.30
CA ASP A 161 -11.40 16.32 -25.18
C ASP A 161 -10.91 17.26 -26.31
N ARG A 162 -11.87 17.91 -26.98
CA ARG A 162 -11.57 18.79 -28.12
C ARG A 162 -10.67 19.96 -27.73
N THR A 163 -10.77 20.45 -26.52
CA THR A 163 -9.93 21.53 -25.98
C THR A 163 -8.47 21.11 -25.88
N VAL A 164 -8.22 19.88 -25.37
CA VAL A 164 -6.88 19.27 -25.27
C VAL A 164 -6.22 19.18 -26.64
N ILE A 165 -6.98 18.68 -27.64
CA ILE A 165 -6.48 18.55 -29.02
C ILE A 165 -6.13 19.92 -29.60
N ILE A 166 -7.04 20.90 -29.53
CA ILE A 166 -6.82 22.26 -30.08
C ILE A 166 -5.59 22.90 -29.41
N LEU A 167 -5.48 22.81 -28.08
CA LEU A 167 -4.36 23.39 -27.36
C LEU A 167 -3.03 22.73 -27.77
N THR A 168 -3.02 21.41 -27.91
CA THR A 168 -1.86 20.66 -28.40
C THR A 168 -1.44 21.14 -29.80
N TRP A 169 -2.40 21.35 -30.71
CA TRP A 169 -2.14 21.88 -32.05
C TRP A 169 -1.52 23.29 -32.00
N VAL A 170 -2.07 24.17 -31.18
CA VAL A 170 -1.56 25.55 -31.03
C VAL A 170 -0.11 25.52 -30.50
N LEU A 171 0.14 24.79 -29.45
CA LEU A 171 1.51 24.65 -28.89
C LEU A 171 2.48 24.04 -29.89
N PHE A 172 2.03 23.02 -30.63
CA PHE A 172 2.86 22.37 -31.64
C PHE A 172 3.26 23.33 -32.78
N VAL A 173 2.37 24.19 -33.24
CA VAL A 173 2.67 25.24 -34.22
C VAL A 173 3.64 26.26 -33.65
N VAL A 174 3.37 26.77 -32.45
CA VAL A 174 4.23 27.78 -31.79
C VAL A 174 5.65 27.25 -31.58
N TYR A 175 5.80 26.03 -31.09
CA TYR A 175 7.09 25.38 -30.91
C TYR A 175 7.79 25.09 -32.23
N SER A 176 7.05 24.71 -33.27
CA SER A 176 7.60 24.50 -34.62
C SER A 176 8.21 25.77 -35.20
N VAL A 177 7.51 26.89 -35.09
CA VAL A 177 8.00 28.20 -35.51
C VAL A 177 9.22 28.58 -34.65
N GLY A 178 9.14 28.43 -33.34
CA GLY A 178 10.21 28.76 -32.41
C GLY A 178 11.52 28.02 -32.70
N ILE A 179 11.47 26.70 -32.97
CA ILE A 179 12.68 25.89 -33.26
C ILE A 179 13.26 26.21 -34.64
N LEU A 180 12.43 26.53 -35.63
CA LEU A 180 12.91 27.00 -36.93
C LEU A 180 13.64 28.34 -36.80
N VAL A 181 13.06 29.30 -36.07
CA VAL A 181 13.72 30.59 -35.77
C VAL A 181 15.02 30.38 -35.00
N LEU A 182 15.03 29.49 -33.98
CA LEU A 182 16.25 29.15 -33.23
C LEU A 182 17.36 28.62 -34.13
N GLY A 183 17.05 27.87 -35.19
CA GLY A 183 18.00 27.39 -36.19
C GLY A 183 18.54 28.48 -37.11
N LEU A 184 17.77 29.55 -37.31
CA LEU A 184 18.16 30.66 -38.26
C LEU A 184 18.96 31.76 -37.55
N VAL A 185 18.65 32.07 -36.28
CA VAL A 185 19.26 33.19 -35.53
C VAL A 185 20.58 32.80 -34.86
N ARG A 186 21.41 33.84 -34.56
CA ARG A 186 22.69 33.64 -33.88
C ARG A 186 22.88 34.65 -32.74
N GLY A 187 23.88 34.41 -31.88
CA GLY A 187 24.27 35.32 -30.79
C GLY A 187 23.12 35.65 -29.85
N LYS A 188 22.93 36.93 -29.52
CA LYS A 188 21.91 37.40 -28.60
C LYS A 188 20.47 37.02 -29.03
N GLY A 189 20.19 37.00 -30.34
CA GLY A 189 18.90 36.58 -30.87
C GLY A 189 18.60 35.10 -30.58
N ARG A 190 19.58 34.23 -30.71
CA ARG A 190 19.43 32.80 -30.35
C ARG A 190 19.09 32.63 -28.86
N PHE A 191 19.80 33.37 -28.00
CA PHE A 191 19.52 33.35 -26.55
C PHE A 191 18.10 33.81 -26.25
N ALA A 192 17.65 34.91 -26.86
CA ALA A 192 16.28 35.43 -26.66
C ALA A 192 15.21 34.43 -27.08
N VAL A 193 15.35 33.78 -28.25
CA VAL A 193 14.41 32.75 -28.72
C VAL A 193 14.43 31.54 -27.78
N ALA A 194 15.59 31.08 -27.35
CA ALA A 194 15.69 29.98 -26.38
C ALA A 194 15.02 30.33 -25.05
N ALA A 195 15.20 31.56 -24.54
CA ALA A 195 14.54 32.02 -23.34
C ALA A 195 13.01 32.05 -23.46
N ILE A 196 12.48 32.54 -24.59
CA ILE A 196 11.03 32.54 -24.87
C ILE A 196 10.50 31.11 -24.92
N LEU A 197 11.15 30.21 -25.63
CA LEU A 197 10.76 28.79 -25.68
C LEU A 197 10.80 28.14 -24.29
N SER A 198 11.81 28.45 -23.48
CA SER A 198 11.89 27.93 -22.12
C SER A 198 10.76 28.42 -21.22
N VAL A 199 10.39 29.70 -21.33
CA VAL A 199 9.25 30.27 -20.57
C VAL A 199 7.93 29.61 -21.02
N LEU A 200 7.74 29.41 -22.32
CA LEU A 200 6.54 28.73 -22.84
C LEU A 200 6.45 27.28 -22.35
N CYS A 201 7.57 26.53 -22.41
CA CYS A 201 7.62 25.16 -21.89
C CYS A 201 7.33 25.11 -20.39
N LEU A 202 7.91 26.02 -19.61
CA LEU A 202 7.66 26.09 -18.17
C LEU A 202 6.19 26.39 -17.88
N THR A 203 5.61 27.35 -18.59
CA THR A 203 4.18 27.70 -18.47
C THR A 203 3.30 26.48 -18.79
N GLU A 204 3.54 25.79 -19.90
CA GLU A 204 2.83 24.57 -20.27
C GLU A 204 2.90 23.51 -19.17
N ILE A 205 4.11 23.23 -18.65
CA ILE A 205 4.33 22.22 -17.61
C ILE A 205 3.61 22.60 -16.31
N VAL A 206 3.67 23.88 -15.91
CA VAL A 206 2.99 24.37 -14.70
C VAL A 206 1.48 24.20 -14.80
N PHE A 207 0.87 24.57 -15.95
CA PHE A 207 -0.55 24.40 -16.15
C PHE A 207 -0.96 22.93 -16.18
N SER A 208 -0.19 22.08 -16.85
CA SER A 208 -0.46 20.63 -16.88
C SER A 208 -0.30 19.98 -15.51
N ALA A 209 0.71 20.39 -14.74
CA ALA A 209 0.91 19.91 -13.38
C ALA A 209 -0.23 20.36 -12.45
N ALA A 210 -0.70 21.62 -12.57
CA ALA A 210 -1.83 22.12 -11.80
C ALA A 210 -3.11 21.32 -12.11
N LYS A 211 -3.36 21.05 -13.39
CA LYS A 211 -4.50 20.22 -13.81
C LYS A 211 -4.39 18.78 -13.32
N GLY A 212 -3.20 18.19 -13.37
CA GLY A 212 -2.95 16.86 -12.84
C GLY A 212 -3.17 16.79 -11.33
N TYR A 213 -2.74 17.82 -10.60
CA TYR A 213 -2.99 17.93 -9.16
C TYR A 213 -4.49 18.04 -8.84
N GLU A 214 -5.21 18.92 -9.56
CA GLU A 214 -6.67 19.06 -9.43
C GLU A 214 -7.40 17.73 -9.70
N SER A 215 -7.02 17.03 -10.76
CA SER A 215 -7.63 15.75 -11.16
C SER A 215 -7.40 14.62 -10.16
N ASN A 216 -6.32 14.68 -9.38
CA ASN A 216 -5.99 13.68 -8.37
C ASN A 216 -6.89 13.76 -7.12
N GLY A 217 -7.61 14.86 -6.95
CA GLY A 217 -8.39 15.17 -5.77
C GLY A 217 -7.55 15.76 -4.64
N THR A 218 -8.21 16.47 -3.77
CA THR A 218 -7.59 17.10 -2.59
C THR A 218 -8.50 16.95 -1.39
N VAL A 219 -7.90 16.93 -0.20
CA VAL A 219 -8.60 17.03 1.07
C VAL A 219 -8.25 18.37 1.70
N ASN A 220 -9.22 19.04 2.32
CA ASN A 220 -8.94 20.26 3.06
C ASN A 220 -8.05 19.94 4.26
N ILE A 221 -7.06 20.78 4.52
CA ILE A 221 -6.15 20.62 5.68
C ILE A 221 -6.92 20.53 7.00
N PRO A 222 -7.94 21.36 7.28
CA PRO A 222 -8.74 21.24 8.49
C PRO A 222 -9.45 19.89 8.63
N ASP A 223 -9.95 19.30 7.54
CA ASP A 223 -10.65 18.01 7.58
C ASP A 223 -9.68 16.86 7.90
N TYR A 224 -8.41 17.01 7.53
CA TYR A 224 -7.37 16.01 7.77
C TYR A 224 -6.65 16.20 9.11
N TYR A 225 -6.19 17.41 9.41
CA TYR A 225 -5.36 17.73 10.59
C TYR A 225 -6.07 18.58 11.65
N GLY A 226 -7.32 19.00 11.44
CA GLY A 226 -7.99 19.98 12.30
C GLY A 226 -8.10 19.57 13.77
N ASP A 227 -8.19 18.28 14.03
CA ASP A 227 -8.28 17.67 15.35
C ASP A 227 -6.96 17.09 15.87
N ALA A 228 -5.87 17.20 15.10
CA ALA A 228 -4.61 16.53 15.43
C ALA A 228 -4.05 16.94 16.81
N ALA A 229 -4.19 18.19 17.19
CA ALA A 229 -3.74 18.69 18.50
C ALA A 229 -4.56 18.07 19.65
N SER A 230 -5.87 17.94 19.47
CA SER A 230 -6.78 17.34 20.45
C SER A 230 -6.52 15.84 20.62
N VAL A 231 -6.35 15.13 19.50
CA VAL A 231 -5.97 13.70 19.52
C VAL A 231 -4.62 13.50 20.20
N GLN A 232 -3.62 14.34 19.88
CA GLN A 232 -2.31 14.27 20.53
C GLN A 232 -2.38 14.53 22.04
N ALA A 233 -3.20 15.51 22.47
CA ALA A 233 -3.41 15.80 23.90
C ALA A 233 -4.05 14.60 24.63
N ALA A 234 -5.03 13.97 24.03
CA ALA A 234 -5.66 12.76 24.58
C ALA A 234 -4.65 11.60 24.71
N ILE A 235 -3.83 11.37 23.68
CA ILE A 235 -2.77 10.35 23.71
C ILE A 235 -1.75 10.65 24.81
N ASP A 236 -1.33 11.91 24.94
CA ASP A 236 -0.34 12.31 25.93
C ASP A 236 -0.86 12.20 27.36
N SER A 237 -2.19 12.32 27.57
CA SER A 237 -2.82 12.19 28.89
C SER A 237 -2.66 10.79 29.51
N VAL A 238 -2.53 9.75 28.69
CA VAL A 238 -2.39 8.35 29.15
C VAL A 238 -0.99 7.80 29.01
N LYS A 239 -0.02 8.58 28.51
CA LYS A 239 1.38 8.15 28.43
C LYS A 239 1.95 7.90 29.82
N THR A 240 1.97 6.64 30.21
CA THR A 240 2.65 6.18 31.42
C THR A 240 4.01 5.63 31.02
N GLY A 241 5.04 5.86 31.85
CA GLY A 241 6.40 5.34 31.60
C GLY A 241 6.51 3.79 31.64
N HIS A 242 5.41 3.08 31.65
CA HIS A 242 5.34 1.62 31.72
C HIS A 242 4.97 1.07 30.34
N PHE A 243 5.96 0.65 29.58
CA PHE A 243 5.83 0.02 28.27
C PHE A 243 5.99 -1.51 28.36
N PRO A 244 5.49 -2.27 27.35
CA PRO A 244 4.73 -1.87 26.17
C PRO A 244 3.22 -2.16 26.32
N TYR A 245 2.39 -1.24 25.88
CA TYR A 245 0.96 -1.45 25.62
C TYR A 245 0.59 -0.81 24.27
N ARG A 246 -0.45 -1.31 23.62
CA ARG A 246 -0.97 -0.73 22.38
C ARG A 246 -2.10 0.24 22.66
N THR A 247 -2.22 1.19 21.76
CA THR A 247 -3.29 2.18 21.75
C THR A 247 -3.84 2.30 20.34
N GLU A 248 -5.13 2.57 20.19
CA GLU A 248 -5.77 2.73 18.89
C GLU A 248 -6.66 3.97 18.83
N LEU A 249 -6.92 4.41 17.61
CA LEU A 249 -7.94 5.38 17.28
C LEU A 249 -9.17 4.63 16.80
N ASN A 250 -10.33 4.97 17.33
CA ASN A 250 -11.59 4.53 16.76
C ASN A 250 -11.78 5.24 15.41
N ASN A 251 -12.17 4.52 14.37
CA ASN A 251 -12.41 5.05 13.02
C ASN A 251 -11.25 5.94 12.51
N THR A 252 -10.13 5.31 12.13
CA THR A 252 -8.95 6.03 11.63
C THR A 252 -9.24 6.77 10.32
N LYS A 253 -8.78 8.02 10.19
CA LYS A 253 -8.90 8.81 8.95
C LYS A 253 -8.05 8.26 7.81
N VAL A 254 -6.91 7.66 8.15
CA VAL A 254 -5.99 6.97 7.25
C VAL A 254 -5.46 5.71 7.92
N VAL A 255 -5.09 4.71 7.14
CA VAL A 255 -4.72 3.38 7.65
C VAL A 255 -3.56 3.44 8.66
N ASP A 256 -2.53 4.24 8.40
CA ASP A 256 -1.35 4.36 9.27
C ASP A 256 -1.42 5.61 10.18
N GLU A 257 -2.59 6.02 10.61
CA GLU A 257 -2.77 7.21 11.45
C GLU A 257 -2.03 7.10 12.79
N SER A 258 -1.90 5.88 13.34
CA SER A 258 -1.09 5.60 14.54
C SER A 258 0.37 6.04 14.38
N THR A 259 0.95 5.93 13.19
CA THR A 259 2.31 6.38 12.87
C THR A 259 2.44 7.91 12.95
N TYR A 260 1.41 8.64 12.51
CA TYR A 260 1.40 10.10 12.58
C TYR A 260 1.52 10.61 14.03
N TYR A 261 0.84 9.95 14.97
CA TYR A 261 0.88 10.30 16.40
C TYR A 261 1.99 9.61 17.20
N ASN A 262 2.86 8.85 16.54
CA ASN A 262 3.88 8.04 17.20
C ASN A 262 3.29 7.12 18.29
N MET A 263 2.16 6.50 17.98
CA MET A 263 1.47 5.51 18.79
C MET A 263 1.94 4.10 18.45
N GLN A 264 1.81 3.19 19.40
CA GLN A 264 1.95 1.76 19.14
C GLN A 264 0.58 1.15 18.85
N GLY A 265 0.11 1.35 17.61
CA GLY A 265 -1.17 0.84 17.14
C GLY A 265 -1.10 -0.60 16.63
N VAL A 266 -2.28 -1.11 16.24
CA VAL A 266 -2.46 -2.36 15.52
C VAL A 266 -2.69 -2.07 14.04
N SER A 267 -3.47 -1.04 13.72
CA SER A 267 -3.80 -0.64 12.34
C SER A 267 -2.54 -0.41 11.50
N LEU A 268 -2.45 -1.10 10.36
CA LEU A 268 -1.25 -1.11 9.53
C LEU A 268 -1.60 -1.29 8.05
N PHE A 269 -0.96 -0.47 7.20
CA PHE A 269 -0.75 -0.78 5.79
C PHE A 269 0.73 -1.02 5.54
N GLY A 270 1.08 -2.12 4.89
CA GLY A 270 2.48 -2.40 4.60
C GLY A 270 2.67 -3.25 3.35
N SER A 271 3.38 -2.72 2.36
CA SER A 271 3.71 -3.46 1.12
C SER A 271 4.51 -4.75 1.36
N THR A 272 4.95 -5.00 2.58
CA THR A 272 5.70 -6.20 2.98
C THR A 272 5.04 -6.95 4.15
N VAL A 273 3.80 -6.61 4.48
CA VAL A 273 3.06 -7.31 5.53
C VAL A 273 2.76 -8.75 5.08
N SER A 274 3.01 -9.70 5.97
CA SER A 274 2.79 -11.13 5.68
C SER A 274 1.31 -11.43 5.49
N ASN A 275 0.99 -12.26 4.49
CA ASN A 275 -0.37 -12.75 4.27
C ASN A 275 -0.89 -13.56 5.47
N ASP A 276 -0.02 -14.30 6.15
CA ASP A 276 -0.41 -15.06 7.33
C ASP A 276 -0.85 -14.14 8.47
N LEU A 277 -0.16 -12.99 8.64
CA LEU A 277 -0.58 -11.99 9.62
C LEU A 277 -1.92 -11.35 9.25
N VAL A 278 -2.12 -10.98 7.97
CA VAL A 278 -3.40 -10.43 7.50
C VAL A 278 -4.54 -11.42 7.76
N ASN A 279 -4.34 -12.70 7.43
CA ASN A 279 -5.34 -13.75 7.66
C ASN A 279 -5.61 -13.97 9.15
N ALA A 280 -4.58 -13.95 9.99
CA ALA A 280 -4.75 -14.08 11.44
C ALA A 280 -5.53 -12.91 12.05
N MET A 281 -5.26 -11.68 11.61
CA MET A 281 -6.02 -10.49 12.02
C MET A 281 -7.48 -10.59 11.57
N HIS A 282 -7.72 -11.07 10.32
CA HIS A 282 -9.07 -11.36 9.85
C HIS A 282 -9.78 -12.39 10.74
N GLY A 283 -9.11 -13.50 11.05
CA GLY A 283 -9.63 -14.55 11.94
C GLY A 283 -9.94 -14.07 13.37
N LEU A 284 -9.32 -12.97 13.80
CA LEU A 284 -9.60 -12.31 15.09
C LEU A 284 -10.71 -11.24 15.00
N GLY A 285 -11.33 -11.04 13.83
CA GLY A 285 -12.50 -10.18 13.65
C GLY A 285 -12.20 -8.81 13.02
N PHE A 286 -10.95 -8.46 12.76
CA PHE A 286 -10.57 -7.16 12.22
C PHE A 286 -10.89 -7.02 10.73
N TYR A 287 -11.14 -5.77 10.29
CA TYR A 287 -11.14 -5.46 8.87
C TYR A 287 -9.76 -5.74 8.25
N THR A 288 -9.76 -6.37 7.08
CA THR A 288 -8.52 -6.66 6.35
C THR A 288 -8.66 -6.39 4.85
N GLY A 289 -7.61 -5.82 4.26
CA GLY A 289 -7.41 -5.73 2.83
C GLY A 289 -6.22 -6.58 2.37
N ALA A 290 -5.76 -6.39 1.14
CA ALA A 290 -4.70 -7.23 0.58
C ALA A 290 -3.36 -7.12 1.34
N ASN A 291 -3.03 -5.93 1.83
CA ASN A 291 -1.77 -5.64 2.54
C ASN A 291 -2.03 -4.76 3.78
N GLU A 292 -3.21 -4.85 4.35
CA GLU A 292 -3.63 -3.98 5.45
C GLU A 292 -4.58 -4.69 6.39
N PHE A 293 -4.62 -4.22 7.61
CA PHE A 293 -5.66 -4.49 8.59
C PHE A 293 -5.84 -3.27 9.50
N LEU A 294 -7.04 -3.12 10.01
CA LEU A 294 -7.45 -1.98 10.82
C LEU A 294 -8.07 -2.46 12.10
N PHE A 295 -8.06 -1.59 13.12
CA PHE A 295 -8.73 -1.83 14.39
C PHE A 295 -10.25 -2.03 14.25
N ASP A 296 -10.83 -1.56 13.14
CA ASP A 296 -12.25 -1.78 12.84
C ASP A 296 -12.59 -3.28 12.90
N GLY A 297 -13.66 -3.61 13.58
CA GLY A 297 -14.05 -4.99 13.86
C GLY A 297 -13.42 -5.59 15.12
N ALA A 298 -12.71 -4.80 15.91
CA ALA A 298 -12.20 -5.23 17.20
C ALA A 298 -13.33 -5.74 18.12
N ASN A 299 -13.00 -6.74 18.91
CA ASN A 299 -13.89 -7.32 19.90
C ASN A 299 -13.10 -7.55 21.20
N PRO A 300 -13.75 -7.85 22.34
CA PRO A 300 -13.07 -8.00 23.62
C PRO A 300 -11.92 -9.01 23.62
N VAL A 301 -12.07 -10.13 22.89
CA VAL A 301 -11.02 -11.16 22.78
C VAL A 301 -9.80 -10.61 22.04
N SER A 302 -10.00 -10.09 20.83
CA SER A 302 -8.89 -9.61 20.01
C SER A 302 -8.15 -8.44 20.65
N SER A 303 -8.88 -7.51 21.26
CA SER A 303 -8.27 -6.36 21.94
C SER A 303 -7.48 -6.76 23.18
N SER A 304 -7.96 -7.74 23.93
CA SER A 304 -7.23 -8.28 25.10
C SER A 304 -5.95 -8.98 24.68
N VAL A 305 -6.05 -9.92 23.73
CA VAL A 305 -4.94 -10.75 23.24
C VAL A 305 -3.84 -9.90 22.58
N LEU A 306 -4.22 -8.86 21.83
CA LEU A 306 -3.27 -7.95 21.21
C LEU A 306 -2.77 -6.86 22.16
N GLY A 307 -3.25 -6.80 23.39
CA GLY A 307 -2.80 -5.85 24.42
C GLY A 307 -3.16 -4.40 24.11
N ILE A 308 -4.33 -4.17 23.50
CA ILE A 308 -4.85 -2.82 23.22
C ILE A 308 -5.43 -2.29 24.52
N ARG A 309 -4.73 -1.33 25.11
CA ARG A 309 -5.04 -0.82 26.45
C ARG A 309 -5.88 0.43 26.44
N TYR A 310 -5.66 1.35 25.48
CA TYR A 310 -6.43 2.58 25.35
C TYR A 310 -6.97 2.73 23.95
N LEU A 311 -8.20 3.28 23.89
CA LEU A 311 -8.88 3.64 22.66
C LEU A 311 -9.23 5.12 22.75
N PHE A 312 -8.92 5.87 21.69
CA PHE A 312 -9.28 7.27 21.55
C PHE A 312 -10.42 7.40 20.54
N ARG A 313 -11.51 8.02 20.93
CA ARG A 313 -12.70 8.22 20.12
C ARG A 313 -12.95 9.70 19.89
N ARG A 314 -13.02 10.09 18.64
CA ARG A 314 -13.57 11.39 18.29
C ARG A 314 -15.03 11.44 18.66
N GLN A 315 -15.53 12.60 19.09
CA GLN A 315 -16.96 12.76 19.42
C GLN A 315 -17.81 12.42 18.19
N ASP A 316 -19.02 11.88 18.42
CA ASP A 316 -20.00 11.47 17.41
C ASP A 316 -19.63 10.23 16.56
N GLU A 317 -18.55 9.51 16.88
CA GLU A 317 -18.23 8.22 16.27
C GLU A 317 -18.83 7.07 17.07
N HIS A 318 -19.25 5.99 16.36
CA HIS A 318 -19.67 4.75 17.00
C HIS A 318 -18.47 3.99 17.57
N MET A 319 -18.62 3.41 18.76
CA MET A 319 -17.59 2.52 19.31
C MET A 319 -17.68 1.12 18.75
N SER A 320 -16.52 0.51 18.49
CA SER A 320 -16.44 -0.87 17.99
C SER A 320 -16.76 -1.93 19.05
N TYR A 321 -16.65 -1.63 20.35
CA TYR A 321 -17.14 -2.40 21.49
C TYR A 321 -17.02 -1.60 22.80
N ASP A 322 -17.66 -2.07 23.90
CA ASP A 322 -17.61 -1.38 25.17
C ASP A 322 -16.24 -1.47 25.86
N MET A 323 -15.76 -0.32 26.29
CA MET A 323 -14.57 -0.13 27.12
C MET A 323 -14.89 0.82 28.27
N ASP A 324 -14.09 0.79 29.32
CA ASP A 324 -14.23 1.68 30.47
C ASP A 324 -13.89 3.11 30.07
N TYR A 325 -14.87 4.02 30.13
CA TYR A 325 -14.63 5.45 29.91
C TYR A 325 -13.72 6.00 31.01
N VAL A 326 -12.69 6.74 30.62
CA VAL A 326 -11.68 7.33 31.53
C VAL A 326 -11.86 8.84 31.63
N ASP A 327 -11.85 9.55 30.49
CA ASP A 327 -11.87 11.02 30.44
C ASP A 327 -12.21 11.50 29.03
N THR A 328 -12.52 12.79 28.91
CA THR A 328 -12.58 13.52 27.63
C THR A 328 -11.54 14.63 27.63
N VAL A 329 -10.56 14.54 26.74
CA VAL A 329 -9.48 15.51 26.61
C VAL A 329 -9.62 16.25 25.28
N ASP A 330 -9.83 17.57 25.35
CA ASP A 330 -9.99 18.46 24.19
C ASP A 330 -11.01 17.94 23.15
N GLY A 331 -12.12 17.29 23.62
CA GLY A 331 -13.16 16.76 22.76
C GLY A 331 -12.87 15.37 22.18
N VAL A 332 -11.82 14.70 22.63
CA VAL A 332 -11.53 13.29 22.33
C VAL A 332 -11.75 12.45 23.57
N ASP A 333 -12.64 11.47 23.46
CA ASP A 333 -12.91 10.56 24.55
C ASP A 333 -11.81 9.50 24.67
N VAL A 334 -11.41 9.23 25.88
CA VAL A 334 -10.40 8.23 26.24
C VAL A 334 -11.07 7.06 26.93
N TYR A 335 -10.89 5.86 26.38
CA TYR A 335 -11.37 4.62 26.95
C TYR A 335 -10.22 3.70 27.32
N GLN A 336 -10.40 2.88 28.34
CA GLN A 336 -9.43 1.89 28.78
C GLN A 336 -10.00 0.48 28.72
N ASN A 337 -9.23 -0.44 28.14
CA ASN A 337 -9.46 -1.87 28.27
C ASN A 337 -8.74 -2.39 29.52
N SER A 338 -9.51 -2.65 30.58
CA SER A 338 -8.99 -3.21 31.83
C SER A 338 -8.48 -4.65 31.69
N ARG A 339 -8.87 -5.33 30.58
CA ARG A 339 -8.46 -6.70 30.24
C ARG A 339 -7.36 -6.77 29.17
N ALA A 340 -6.63 -5.69 28.91
CA ALA A 340 -5.49 -5.71 27.98
C ALA A 340 -4.33 -6.56 28.54
N LEU A 341 -3.97 -7.64 27.84
CA LEU A 341 -2.87 -8.52 28.20
C LEU A 341 -1.51 -7.89 27.84
N LYS A 342 -0.44 -8.38 28.48
CA LYS A 342 0.91 -8.00 28.12
C LYS A 342 1.33 -8.63 26.79
N LEU A 343 2.47 -8.20 26.28
CA LEU A 343 3.01 -8.62 24.98
C LEU A 343 3.14 -10.15 24.82
N GLY A 344 3.35 -10.87 25.92
CA GLY A 344 3.41 -12.32 25.95
C GLY A 344 2.73 -12.89 27.20
N PHE A 345 2.13 -14.06 27.10
CA PHE A 345 1.46 -14.77 28.17
C PHE A 345 1.38 -16.27 27.87
N MET A 346 1.20 -17.08 28.93
CA MET A 346 1.09 -18.53 28.76
C MET A 346 -0.27 -18.96 28.24
N VAL A 347 -0.26 -19.97 27.39
CA VAL A 347 -1.47 -20.58 26.76
C VAL A 347 -1.26 -22.10 26.65
N ASN A 348 -2.33 -22.82 26.35
CA ASN A 348 -2.25 -24.25 26.04
C ASN A 348 -1.48 -24.52 24.75
N ASN A 349 -0.82 -25.67 24.67
CA ASN A 349 -0.02 -26.06 23.49
C ASN A 349 -0.84 -26.24 22.22
N GLU A 350 -2.12 -26.52 22.36
CA GLU A 350 -3.09 -26.69 21.28
C GLU A 350 -3.25 -25.44 20.43
N LEU A 351 -2.89 -24.26 20.94
CA LEU A 351 -2.92 -23.02 20.17
C LEU A 351 -1.98 -23.03 18.95
N LYS A 352 -0.95 -23.87 18.91
CA LYS A 352 -0.10 -24.06 17.73
C LYS A 352 -0.91 -24.53 16.52
N ASP A 353 -2.00 -25.24 16.76
CA ASP A 353 -2.89 -25.79 15.72
C ASP A 353 -4.05 -24.84 15.36
N TRP A 354 -4.02 -23.61 15.87
CA TRP A 354 -5.01 -22.61 15.47
C TRP A 354 -4.74 -22.15 14.04
N THR A 355 -5.80 -22.13 13.25
CA THR A 355 -5.81 -21.56 11.89
C THR A 355 -6.94 -20.57 11.81
N SER A 356 -6.69 -19.42 11.19
CA SER A 356 -7.74 -18.45 10.92
C SER A 356 -8.71 -19.03 9.89
N ASP A 357 -10.01 -19.10 10.22
CA ASP A 357 -11.05 -19.42 9.25
C ASP A 357 -11.61 -18.12 8.67
N ALA A 358 -11.32 -17.88 7.39
CA ALA A 358 -11.80 -16.69 6.69
C ALA A 358 -13.32 -16.75 6.39
N SER A 359 -13.97 -17.89 6.54
CA SER A 359 -15.39 -18.05 6.26
C SER A 359 -16.29 -17.59 7.40
N ASN A 360 -15.83 -17.75 8.66
CA ASN A 360 -16.56 -17.35 9.85
C ASN A 360 -15.59 -16.88 10.96
N MET A 361 -15.59 -15.58 11.24
CA MET A 361 -14.70 -14.99 12.23
C MET A 361 -15.07 -15.43 13.66
N PHE A 362 -16.36 -15.62 14.00
CA PHE A 362 -16.74 -16.05 15.35
C PHE A 362 -16.26 -17.46 15.66
N ASP A 363 -16.31 -18.38 14.68
CA ASP A 363 -15.75 -19.73 14.85
C ASP A 363 -14.24 -19.68 14.99
N SER A 364 -13.57 -18.82 14.22
CA SER A 364 -12.13 -18.61 14.33
C SER A 364 -11.74 -18.08 15.71
N ILE A 365 -12.47 -17.09 16.25
CA ILE A 365 -12.26 -16.54 17.58
C ILE A 365 -12.53 -17.59 18.66
N ASN A 366 -13.65 -18.31 18.58
CA ASN A 366 -13.98 -19.40 19.51
C ASN A 366 -12.87 -20.45 19.53
N ASN A 367 -12.38 -20.86 18.36
CA ASN A 367 -11.31 -21.84 18.22
C ASN A 367 -9.99 -21.32 18.83
N PHE A 368 -9.69 -20.02 18.66
CA PHE A 368 -8.52 -19.39 19.30
C PHE A 368 -8.63 -19.48 20.83
N VAL A 369 -9.79 -19.10 21.39
CA VAL A 369 -10.01 -19.12 22.83
C VAL A 369 -9.97 -20.54 23.38
N GLU A 370 -10.68 -21.48 22.75
CA GLU A 370 -10.71 -22.88 23.18
C GLU A 370 -9.32 -23.53 23.15
N LYS A 371 -8.59 -23.34 22.05
CA LYS A 371 -7.22 -23.89 21.92
C LYS A 371 -6.23 -23.24 22.90
N SER A 372 -6.42 -21.97 23.24
CA SER A 372 -5.51 -21.26 24.13
C SER A 372 -5.77 -21.48 25.63
N THR A 373 -7.04 -21.76 26.00
CA THR A 373 -7.48 -21.84 27.42
C THR A 373 -8.27 -23.08 27.78
N GLY A 374 -8.84 -23.79 26.80
CA GLY A 374 -9.80 -24.87 27.00
C GLY A 374 -11.24 -24.37 27.20
N VAL A 375 -11.49 -23.06 27.16
CA VAL A 375 -12.82 -22.46 27.31
C VAL A 375 -13.52 -22.40 25.96
N ALA A 376 -14.66 -23.04 25.82
CA ALA A 376 -15.47 -23.06 24.60
C ALA A 376 -16.63 -22.07 24.67
N GLY A 377 -17.15 -21.66 23.50
CA GLY A 377 -18.41 -20.93 23.40
C GLY A 377 -18.32 -19.47 23.85
N THR A 378 -17.22 -18.80 23.58
CA THR A 378 -17.03 -17.36 23.85
C THR A 378 -18.02 -16.51 23.03
N PHE A 379 -18.24 -16.87 21.76
CA PHE A 379 -19.33 -16.35 20.95
C PHE A 379 -20.36 -17.44 20.68
N SER A 380 -21.62 -17.14 20.92
CA SER A 380 -22.77 -18.03 20.62
C SER A 380 -23.54 -17.43 19.45
N GLN A 381 -23.68 -18.18 18.38
CA GLN A 381 -24.42 -17.72 17.20
C GLN A 381 -25.91 -17.81 17.47
N ILE A 382 -26.65 -16.86 16.94
CA ILE A 382 -28.12 -16.80 17.04
C ILE A 382 -28.71 -16.74 15.63
N TYR A 383 -29.91 -17.34 15.49
CA TYR A 383 -30.67 -17.42 14.24
C TYR A 383 -32.03 -16.79 14.45
N PRO A 384 -32.15 -15.47 14.43
CA PRO A 384 -33.44 -14.83 14.55
C PRO A 384 -34.29 -15.14 13.33
N GLU A 385 -35.61 -15.18 13.53
CA GLU A 385 -36.57 -15.24 12.42
C GLU A 385 -36.54 -13.91 11.66
N VAL A 386 -36.34 -13.96 10.35
CA VAL A 386 -36.37 -12.76 9.49
C VAL A 386 -37.81 -12.28 9.40
N THR A 387 -38.10 -11.08 9.90
CA THR A 387 -39.44 -10.48 9.94
C THR A 387 -39.73 -9.60 8.72
N GLY A 388 -38.70 -9.22 7.96
CA GLY A 388 -38.85 -8.40 6.76
C GLY A 388 -37.67 -8.49 5.82
N SER A 389 -37.94 -8.29 4.53
CA SER A 389 -36.94 -8.14 3.47
C SER A 389 -37.43 -7.07 2.52
N SER A 390 -36.50 -6.18 2.11
CA SER A 390 -36.84 -5.10 1.17
C SER A 390 -36.98 -5.56 -0.28
N ASN A 391 -36.58 -6.81 -0.59
CA ASN A 391 -36.63 -7.40 -1.92
C ASN A 391 -36.84 -8.92 -1.86
N ASP A 392 -37.15 -9.52 -2.99
CA ASP A 392 -37.22 -10.97 -3.12
C ASP A 392 -35.83 -11.57 -2.97
N ILE A 393 -35.65 -12.29 -1.87
CA ILE A 393 -34.41 -13.02 -1.57
C ILE A 393 -34.78 -14.41 -1.03
N THR A 394 -33.93 -15.39 -1.31
CA THR A 394 -34.02 -16.70 -0.70
C THR A 394 -33.04 -16.80 0.47
N ILE A 395 -33.55 -17.14 1.64
CA ILE A 395 -32.77 -17.33 2.86
C ILE A 395 -32.50 -18.81 3.02
N THR A 396 -31.23 -19.19 3.16
CA THR A 396 -30.83 -20.56 3.45
C THR A 396 -29.94 -20.57 4.69
N HIS A 397 -30.13 -21.58 5.54
CA HIS A 397 -29.17 -21.91 6.58
C HIS A 397 -28.08 -22.78 5.93
N ASP A 398 -26.88 -22.25 5.77
CA ASP A 398 -25.81 -22.83 4.99
C ASP A 398 -25.14 -24.02 5.71
N ASN A 399 -25.77 -25.14 5.82
CA ASN A 399 -25.26 -26.36 6.45
C ASN A 399 -25.57 -26.51 7.97
N PRO A 400 -26.00 -27.67 8.43
CA PRO A 400 -26.21 -27.92 9.88
C PRO A 400 -24.91 -27.85 10.72
N TYR A 401 -23.75 -27.67 10.09
CA TYR A 401 -22.45 -27.51 10.75
C TYR A 401 -21.81 -26.12 10.54
N SER A 402 -22.37 -25.26 9.70
CA SER A 402 -21.94 -23.87 9.52
C SER A 402 -23.10 -22.94 9.88
N GLU A 403 -22.91 -22.25 10.87
CA GLU A 403 -23.82 -21.48 11.70
C GLU A 403 -24.10 -20.07 11.15
N TYR A 404 -24.44 -19.87 9.86
CA TYR A 404 -24.81 -18.57 9.32
C TYR A 404 -25.89 -18.64 8.24
N PHE A 405 -26.58 -17.51 8.04
CA PHE A 405 -27.55 -17.39 6.97
C PHE A 405 -26.89 -17.16 5.62
N GLY A 406 -27.22 -17.97 4.64
CA GLY A 406 -26.98 -17.66 3.25
C GLY A 406 -28.17 -16.92 2.65
N LEU A 407 -27.92 -15.93 1.81
CA LEU A 407 -28.91 -15.19 1.05
C LEU A 407 -28.60 -15.40 -0.43
N SER A 408 -29.57 -15.92 -1.18
CA SER A 408 -29.45 -16.18 -2.62
C SER A 408 -30.65 -15.61 -3.38
N ASP A 409 -30.62 -15.69 -4.70
CA ASP A 409 -31.68 -15.22 -5.60
C ASP A 409 -32.05 -13.76 -5.39
N ILE A 410 -31.04 -12.94 -5.00
CA ILE A 410 -31.21 -11.49 -4.84
C ILE A 410 -31.53 -10.88 -6.19
N THR A 411 -32.55 -10.02 -6.24
CA THR A 411 -33.01 -9.37 -7.47
C THR A 411 -31.86 -8.59 -8.14
N PRO A 412 -31.45 -8.95 -9.38
CA PRO A 412 -30.39 -8.24 -10.08
C PRO A 412 -30.71 -6.78 -10.36
N GLY A 413 -29.71 -5.92 -10.36
CA GLY A 413 -29.81 -4.51 -10.74
C GLY A 413 -30.33 -3.56 -9.67
N ILE A 414 -30.79 -4.05 -8.50
CA ILE A 414 -31.11 -3.17 -7.37
C ILE A 414 -29.82 -2.58 -6.78
N VAL A 415 -29.90 -1.37 -6.23
CA VAL A 415 -28.76 -0.70 -5.61
C VAL A 415 -28.60 -1.01 -4.11
N SER A 416 -29.66 -1.51 -3.46
CA SER A 416 -29.62 -1.96 -2.07
C SER A 416 -30.67 -3.01 -1.79
N PHE A 417 -30.42 -3.83 -0.77
CA PHE A 417 -31.44 -4.69 -0.14
C PHE A 417 -31.19 -4.74 1.36
N GLY A 418 -32.24 -4.91 2.14
CA GLY A 418 -32.21 -4.97 3.60
C GLY A 418 -32.89 -6.21 4.14
N LEU A 419 -32.43 -6.66 5.30
CA LEU A 419 -33.03 -7.71 6.11
C LEU A 419 -33.33 -7.16 7.48
N SER A 420 -34.54 -7.40 7.98
CA SER A 420 -34.90 -7.07 9.35
C SER A 420 -35.26 -8.32 10.14
N PHE A 421 -34.93 -8.29 11.43
CA PHE A 421 -35.27 -9.33 12.39
C PHE A 421 -35.50 -8.72 13.78
N ASP A 422 -36.29 -9.41 14.61
CA ASP A 422 -36.55 -8.98 15.96
C ASP A 422 -35.77 -9.82 16.98
N ILE A 423 -35.25 -9.16 18.01
CA ILE A 423 -34.59 -9.80 19.13
C ILE A 423 -35.64 -10.52 20.00
N THR A 424 -35.56 -11.84 20.06
CA THR A 424 -36.51 -12.69 20.80
C THR A 424 -36.17 -12.84 22.27
N GLU A 425 -34.90 -12.71 22.63
CA GLU A 425 -34.38 -12.73 23.99
C GLU A 425 -33.35 -11.62 24.16
N GLU A 426 -33.19 -11.10 25.38
CA GLU A 426 -32.18 -10.08 25.69
C GLU A 426 -30.77 -10.55 25.32
N GLN A 427 -30.03 -9.70 24.62
CA GLN A 427 -28.65 -9.93 24.20
C GLN A 427 -27.75 -8.86 24.81
N ASN A 428 -26.78 -9.25 25.62
CA ASN A 428 -25.89 -8.29 26.29
C ASN A 428 -24.97 -7.60 25.33
N ASP A 429 -24.34 -8.36 24.40
CA ASP A 429 -23.39 -7.85 23.42
C ASP A 429 -23.61 -8.56 22.08
N LEU A 430 -24.39 -7.96 21.21
CA LEU A 430 -24.68 -8.50 19.88
C LEU A 430 -23.61 -8.05 18.89
N TYR A 431 -23.14 -8.99 18.09
CA TYR A 431 -22.21 -8.79 16.99
C TYR A 431 -22.79 -9.32 15.69
N ILE A 432 -22.49 -8.62 14.58
CA ILE A 432 -22.91 -9.00 13.23
C ILE A 432 -21.68 -9.08 12.33
N ILE A 433 -21.65 -10.05 11.42
CA ILE A 433 -20.79 -10.09 10.24
C ILE A 433 -21.69 -10.10 9.02
N ALA A 434 -21.51 -9.14 8.13
CA ALA A 434 -22.29 -9.04 6.90
C ALA A 434 -21.34 -9.03 5.70
N ASN A 435 -21.37 -10.09 4.92
CA ASN A 435 -20.46 -10.29 3.78
C ASN A 435 -21.24 -10.44 2.47
N CYS A 436 -20.85 -9.68 1.45
CA CYS A 436 -21.36 -9.83 0.10
C CYS A 436 -20.35 -9.30 -0.92
N ASN A 437 -20.17 -10.00 -2.02
CA ASN A 437 -19.30 -9.53 -3.08
C ASN A 437 -19.88 -8.30 -3.79
N GLY A 438 -19.05 -7.26 -4.01
CA GLY A 438 -19.42 -6.07 -4.77
C GLY A 438 -20.19 -5.01 -3.97
N ILE A 439 -20.41 -5.20 -2.66
CA ILE A 439 -20.98 -4.15 -1.83
C ILE A 439 -20.01 -2.97 -1.66
N THR A 440 -20.58 -1.79 -1.54
CA THR A 440 -19.84 -0.55 -1.27
C THR A 440 -20.06 -0.04 0.13
N LYS A 441 -21.22 -0.41 0.73
CA LYS A 441 -21.62 0.04 2.06
C LYS A 441 -22.59 -0.96 2.70
N ILE A 442 -22.45 -1.14 4.03
CA ILE A 442 -23.44 -1.78 4.90
C ILE A 442 -24.00 -0.70 5.85
N ARG A 443 -25.26 -0.75 6.15
CA ARG A 443 -25.87 0.02 7.23
C ARG A 443 -26.59 -0.92 8.19
N ILE A 444 -26.50 -0.62 9.46
CA ILE A 444 -27.19 -1.35 10.51
C ILE A 444 -28.11 -0.35 11.22
N TYR A 445 -29.37 -0.72 11.36
CA TYR A 445 -30.36 0.09 12.06
C TYR A 445 -30.87 -0.70 13.28
N VAL A 446 -31.02 0.01 14.39
CA VAL A 446 -31.64 -0.52 15.62
C VAL A 446 -32.88 0.30 15.92
N ASN A 447 -34.05 -0.32 15.90
CA ASN A 447 -35.36 0.34 16.00
C ASN A 447 -35.52 1.52 15.01
N GLY A 448 -34.94 1.39 13.80
CA GLY A 448 -34.98 2.41 12.75
C GLY A 448 -33.94 3.52 12.89
N GLU A 449 -33.11 3.52 13.93
CA GLU A 449 -31.99 4.45 14.08
C GLU A 449 -30.71 3.87 13.49
N GLU A 450 -30.10 4.57 12.51
CA GLU A 450 -28.84 4.14 11.87
C GLU A 450 -27.70 4.16 12.89
N GLN A 451 -26.99 3.03 12.99
CA GLN A 451 -25.74 2.93 13.73
C GLN A 451 -24.61 3.42 12.84
N ASN A 452 -23.84 4.37 13.32
CA ASN A 452 -22.84 5.06 12.51
C ASN A 452 -21.54 4.26 12.44
N TYR A 453 -21.42 3.33 11.46
CA TYR A 453 -20.20 2.61 11.15
C TYR A 453 -19.54 3.24 9.92
N GLU A 454 -18.30 3.66 10.04
CA GLU A 454 -17.60 4.34 8.92
C GLU A 454 -17.01 3.38 7.89
N ARG A 455 -16.61 2.17 8.30
CA ARG A 455 -15.96 1.18 7.43
C ARG A 455 -16.70 -0.14 7.40
N LEU A 456 -16.62 -0.86 6.29
CA LEU A 456 -17.80 -1.50 5.77
C LEU A 456 -17.62 -2.84 5.14
N GLN A 457 -16.64 -3.64 5.41
CA GLN A 457 -16.63 -5.00 4.85
C GLN A 457 -15.72 -5.94 5.63
N TYR A 458 -16.15 -7.22 5.75
CA TYR A 458 -15.31 -8.31 6.24
C TYR A 458 -14.73 -8.07 7.64
N GLN A 459 -15.57 -7.58 8.54
CA GLN A 459 -15.26 -7.34 9.95
C GLN A 459 -16.42 -7.69 10.84
N THR A 460 -16.20 -7.79 12.14
CA THR A 460 -17.28 -7.86 13.13
C THR A 460 -17.84 -6.46 13.41
N TYR A 461 -19.15 -6.35 13.56
CA TYR A 461 -19.83 -5.12 13.97
C TYR A 461 -20.43 -5.34 15.35
N HIS A 462 -20.03 -4.54 16.34
CA HIS A 462 -20.64 -4.52 17.65
C HIS A 462 -21.92 -3.69 17.61
N VAL A 463 -23.06 -4.30 17.80
CA VAL A 463 -24.37 -3.63 17.82
C VAL A 463 -24.76 -3.20 19.23
N GLY A 464 -24.22 -3.88 20.23
CA GLY A 464 -24.39 -3.54 21.65
C GLY A 464 -25.45 -4.37 22.37
N HIS A 465 -25.91 -3.83 23.51
CA HIS A 465 -26.92 -4.44 24.33
C HIS A 465 -28.33 -4.26 23.71
N LEU A 466 -29.02 -5.35 23.44
CA LEU A 466 -30.34 -5.36 22.82
C LEU A 466 -31.34 -6.09 23.68
N ILE A 467 -32.44 -5.41 24.01
CA ILE A 467 -33.56 -5.99 24.76
C ILE A 467 -34.52 -6.76 23.84
N LYS A 468 -35.27 -7.68 24.41
CA LYS A 468 -36.32 -8.40 23.68
C LYS A 468 -37.30 -7.43 23.01
N GLY A 469 -37.61 -7.69 21.74
CA GLY A 469 -38.50 -6.88 20.91
C GLY A 469 -37.81 -5.75 20.18
N THR A 470 -36.48 -5.58 20.32
CA THR A 470 -35.69 -4.65 19.47
C THR A 470 -35.67 -5.17 18.05
N ASN A 471 -36.00 -4.29 17.10
CA ASN A 471 -35.84 -4.59 15.67
C ASN A 471 -34.45 -4.19 15.20
N VAL A 472 -33.79 -5.07 14.45
CA VAL A 472 -32.51 -4.84 13.82
C VAL A 472 -32.68 -5.02 12.31
N GLU A 473 -32.18 -4.06 11.54
CA GLU A 473 -32.13 -4.12 10.07
C GLU A 473 -30.70 -3.98 9.56
N VAL A 474 -30.33 -4.80 8.60
CA VAL A 474 -29.02 -4.77 7.92
C VAL A 474 -29.25 -4.51 6.44
N GLU A 475 -28.77 -3.38 5.94
CA GLU A 475 -28.85 -2.99 4.54
C GLU A 475 -27.50 -3.13 3.82
N TYR A 476 -27.52 -3.70 2.62
CA TYR A 476 -26.38 -3.88 1.71
C TYR A 476 -26.52 -2.94 0.52
N TYR A 477 -25.50 -2.13 0.24
CA TYR A 477 -25.47 -1.15 -0.85
C TYR A 477 -24.45 -1.49 -1.93
N PHE A 478 -24.79 -1.22 -3.19
CA PHE A 478 -23.99 -1.50 -4.38
C PHE A 478 -23.90 -0.25 -5.26
N SER A 479 -22.71 0.10 -5.74
CA SER A 479 -22.50 1.29 -6.58
C SER A 479 -23.10 1.15 -7.99
N ALA A 480 -23.11 -0.05 -8.57
CA ALA A 480 -23.56 -0.35 -9.93
C ALA A 480 -24.76 -1.30 -10.00
N GLY A 481 -25.41 -1.53 -8.84
CA GLY A 481 -26.46 -2.56 -8.72
C GLY A 481 -25.90 -3.96 -8.44
N VAL A 482 -26.78 -4.80 -7.94
CA VAL A 482 -26.48 -6.21 -7.60
C VAL A 482 -26.22 -7.00 -8.86
N PRO A 483 -25.06 -7.70 -9.00
CA PRO A 483 -24.80 -8.60 -10.13
C PRO A 483 -25.75 -9.82 -10.14
N ASP A 484 -25.89 -10.44 -11.31
CA ASP A 484 -26.60 -11.73 -11.44
C ASP A 484 -25.93 -12.80 -10.57
N ASN A 485 -26.76 -13.65 -9.95
CA ASN A 485 -26.31 -14.74 -9.08
C ASN A 485 -25.52 -14.29 -7.84
N THR A 486 -25.77 -13.11 -7.32
CA THR A 486 -25.17 -12.62 -6.08
C THR A 486 -25.69 -13.41 -4.89
N SER A 487 -24.78 -13.80 -4.01
CA SER A 487 -25.11 -14.32 -2.67
C SER A 487 -24.47 -13.44 -1.59
N ALA A 488 -25.17 -13.28 -0.48
CA ALA A 488 -24.67 -12.59 0.71
C ALA A 488 -24.71 -13.54 1.90
N ARG A 489 -23.93 -13.22 2.93
CA ARG A 489 -23.91 -13.94 4.21
C ARG A 489 -24.15 -12.97 5.35
N LEU A 490 -24.96 -13.38 6.29
CA LEU A 490 -25.21 -12.66 7.54
C LEU A 490 -24.98 -13.63 8.69
N THR A 491 -24.05 -13.31 9.57
CA THR A 491 -23.77 -14.08 10.78
C THR A 491 -24.04 -13.19 11.97
N ILE A 492 -24.80 -13.67 12.95
CA ILE A 492 -25.19 -12.93 14.13
C ILE A 492 -24.76 -13.75 15.35
N ALA A 493 -24.04 -13.13 16.27
CA ALA A 493 -23.58 -13.80 17.48
C ALA A 493 -23.68 -12.87 18.69
N THR A 494 -23.80 -13.47 19.87
CA THR A 494 -23.70 -12.76 21.15
C THR A 494 -22.46 -13.20 21.90
N LEU A 495 -21.80 -12.26 22.59
CA LEU A 495 -20.66 -12.55 23.43
C LEU A 495 -21.14 -13.19 24.76
N ASN A 496 -20.58 -14.34 25.10
CA ASN A 496 -20.70 -14.93 26.42
C ASN A 496 -19.65 -14.32 27.37
N GLY A 497 -20.06 -13.29 28.11
CA GLY A 497 -19.15 -12.58 29.02
C GLY A 497 -18.49 -13.49 30.08
N ALA A 498 -19.25 -14.49 30.61
CA ALA A 498 -18.71 -15.42 31.61
C ALA A 498 -17.63 -16.34 31.02
N ALA A 499 -17.82 -16.82 29.78
CA ALA A 499 -16.79 -17.60 29.08
C ALA A 499 -15.56 -16.74 28.75
N PHE A 500 -15.77 -15.49 28.33
CA PHE A 500 -14.68 -14.56 28.10
C PHE A 500 -13.90 -14.25 29.39
N ASP A 501 -14.58 -13.99 30.51
CA ASP A 501 -13.95 -13.74 31.80
C ASP A 501 -13.09 -14.94 32.26
N GLN A 502 -13.63 -16.16 32.12
CA GLN A 502 -12.88 -17.38 32.42
C GLN A 502 -11.63 -17.55 31.53
N ALA A 503 -11.75 -17.25 30.23
CA ALA A 503 -10.62 -17.30 29.31
C ALA A 503 -9.56 -16.26 29.68
N TYR A 504 -9.99 -15.03 30.00
CA TYR A 504 -9.11 -13.95 30.41
C TYR A 504 -8.32 -14.29 31.67
N GLU A 505 -8.97 -14.88 32.70
CA GLU A 505 -8.29 -15.36 33.91
C GLU A 505 -7.17 -16.33 33.56
N GLY A 506 -7.40 -17.29 32.67
CA GLY A 506 -6.37 -18.23 32.22
C GLY A 506 -5.17 -17.55 31.52
N TRP A 507 -5.39 -16.49 30.75
CA TRP A 507 -4.31 -15.73 30.11
C TRP A 507 -3.59 -14.77 31.05
N ALA A 508 -4.28 -14.27 32.09
CA ALA A 508 -3.77 -13.23 32.97
C ALA A 508 -2.74 -13.72 34.01
N ASP A 509 -2.73 -15.02 34.35
CA ASP A 509 -1.94 -15.58 35.44
C ASP A 509 -0.42 -15.49 35.19
N ASN A 510 0.05 -15.88 34.01
CA ASN A 510 1.47 -15.97 33.68
C ASN A 510 1.79 -15.09 32.48
N GLN A 511 2.21 -13.85 32.72
CA GLN A 511 2.48 -12.85 31.68
C GLN A 511 3.94 -12.39 31.68
N LEU A 512 4.45 -12.09 30.48
CA LEU A 512 5.81 -11.58 30.25
C LEU A 512 5.94 -10.13 30.76
N ASN A 513 6.79 -9.93 31.76
CA ASN A 513 7.14 -8.61 32.27
C ASN A 513 8.32 -8.04 31.49
N ILE A 514 8.08 -7.01 30.68
CA ILE A 514 9.09 -6.40 29.83
C ILE A 514 9.98 -5.47 30.65
N ASN A 515 11.29 -5.68 30.56
CA ASN A 515 12.33 -4.84 31.18
C ASN A 515 12.98 -3.89 30.18
N LYS A 516 13.02 -4.29 28.90
CA LYS A 516 13.61 -3.50 27.82
C LYS A 516 12.83 -3.71 26.53
N PHE A 517 12.46 -2.60 25.89
CA PHE A 517 11.74 -2.57 24.63
C PHE A 517 12.35 -1.49 23.73
N GLU A 518 12.95 -1.91 22.63
CA GLU A 518 13.60 -1.04 21.63
C GLU A 518 13.30 -1.59 20.23
N ASP A 519 13.53 -0.80 19.20
CA ASP A 519 13.36 -1.24 17.81
C ASP A 519 14.19 -2.50 17.52
N GLY A 520 13.49 -3.59 17.23
CA GLY A 520 14.11 -4.89 16.98
C GLY A 520 14.70 -5.59 18.20
N TYR A 521 14.40 -5.15 19.43
CA TYR A 521 14.86 -5.79 20.64
C TYR A 521 13.81 -5.77 21.75
N VAL A 522 13.46 -6.95 22.25
CA VAL A 522 12.56 -7.11 23.40
C VAL A 522 13.23 -8.00 24.44
N LYS A 523 13.21 -7.60 25.70
CA LYS A 523 13.69 -8.41 26.82
C LYS A 523 12.75 -8.31 28.01
N GLY A 524 12.43 -9.45 28.61
CA GLY A 524 11.56 -9.54 29.77
C GLY A 524 11.83 -10.79 30.59
N HIS A 525 11.02 -10.98 31.64
CA HIS A 525 11.00 -12.18 32.45
C HIS A 525 9.55 -12.67 32.62
N ILE A 526 9.39 -13.97 32.73
CA ILE A 526 8.13 -14.65 32.98
C ILE A 526 8.31 -15.77 33.95
N SER A 527 7.37 -15.90 34.91
CA SER A 527 7.27 -17.08 35.81
C SER A 527 6.23 -18.02 35.21
N VAL A 528 6.59 -19.27 35.03
CA VAL A 528 5.79 -20.30 34.40
C VAL A 528 5.42 -21.36 35.42
N ASP A 529 4.15 -21.48 35.76
CA ASP A 529 3.66 -22.41 36.77
C ASP A 529 3.61 -23.86 36.26
N GLU A 530 3.28 -24.04 34.98
CA GLU A 530 3.27 -25.33 34.30
C GLU A 530 3.89 -25.19 32.91
N ALA A 531 4.62 -26.21 32.43
CA ALA A 531 5.22 -26.21 31.12
C ALA A 531 4.13 -26.04 30.01
N GLY A 532 4.38 -25.14 29.06
CA GLY A 532 3.40 -24.82 28.03
C GLY A 532 3.94 -23.89 26.95
N LEU A 533 3.03 -23.34 26.17
CA LEU A 533 3.34 -22.38 25.11
C LEU A 533 3.22 -20.95 25.64
N MET A 534 4.26 -20.15 25.52
CA MET A 534 4.15 -18.71 25.64
C MET A 534 3.77 -18.14 24.28
N PHE A 535 2.56 -17.63 24.15
CA PHE A 535 2.11 -16.84 23.00
C PHE A 535 2.60 -15.40 23.14
N THR A 536 2.98 -14.77 22.05
CA THR A 536 3.22 -13.33 22.00
C THR A 536 2.41 -12.68 20.88
N SER A 537 1.96 -11.45 21.10
CA SER A 537 1.36 -10.64 20.06
C SER A 537 2.40 -9.94 19.15
N ILE A 538 3.63 -10.46 19.09
CA ILE A 538 4.68 -10.00 18.16
C ILE A 538 4.46 -10.68 16.82
N PRO A 539 4.31 -9.91 15.72
CA PRO A 539 4.24 -10.50 14.38
C PRO A 539 5.48 -11.30 14.05
N TYR A 540 5.28 -12.51 13.51
CA TYR A 540 6.38 -13.34 13.09
C TYR A 540 7.03 -12.84 11.80
N ASP A 541 8.34 -12.72 11.82
CA ASP A 541 9.21 -12.61 10.66
C ASP A 541 10.45 -13.49 10.88
N SER A 542 10.94 -14.10 9.83
CA SER A 542 12.11 -15.00 9.90
C SER A 542 13.43 -14.29 10.27
N GLY A 543 13.43 -12.97 10.40
CA GLY A 543 14.53 -12.18 10.95
C GLY A 543 14.63 -12.21 12.48
N TRP A 544 13.58 -12.64 13.17
CA TRP A 544 13.60 -12.78 14.61
C TRP A 544 14.47 -13.94 15.09
N THR A 545 15.15 -13.76 16.20
CA THR A 545 15.87 -14.79 16.96
C THR A 545 15.45 -14.69 18.40
N ALA A 546 15.02 -15.80 18.99
CA ALA A 546 14.64 -15.89 20.40
C ALA A 546 15.74 -16.53 21.25
N TYR A 547 15.80 -16.08 22.50
CA TYR A 547 16.65 -16.65 23.53
C TYR A 547 15.84 -16.84 24.81
N VAL A 548 15.97 -18.02 25.43
CA VAL A 548 15.44 -18.34 26.72
C VAL A 548 16.63 -18.60 27.64
N ASP A 549 16.78 -17.85 28.74
CA ASP A 549 17.87 -17.91 29.70
C ASP A 549 19.25 -17.80 29.04
N GLY A 550 19.35 -16.94 28.01
CA GLY A 550 20.58 -16.70 27.25
C GLY A 550 20.90 -17.79 26.22
N ARG A 551 20.10 -18.85 26.07
CA ARG A 551 20.26 -19.90 25.07
C ARG A 551 19.34 -19.64 23.89
N LYS A 552 19.89 -19.73 22.68
CA LYS A 552 19.09 -19.63 21.48
C LYS A 552 18.05 -20.75 21.43
N THR A 553 16.80 -20.37 21.21
CA THR A 553 15.64 -21.28 21.19
C THR A 553 14.91 -21.15 19.86
N ASP A 554 14.32 -22.22 19.38
CA ASP A 554 13.52 -22.22 18.16
C ASP A 554 12.20 -21.50 18.40
N ILE A 555 11.84 -20.63 17.44
CA ILE A 555 10.58 -19.92 17.46
C ILE A 555 9.50 -20.84 16.89
N GLN A 556 8.44 -21.04 17.67
CA GLN A 556 7.16 -21.58 17.20
C GLN A 556 6.31 -20.45 16.63
N THR A 557 5.32 -20.78 15.82
CA THR A 557 4.39 -19.78 15.28
C THR A 557 2.95 -20.20 15.52
N VAL A 558 2.09 -19.24 15.79
CA VAL A 558 0.64 -19.43 15.79
C VAL A 558 0.10 -18.86 14.48
N ALA A 559 -0.59 -19.69 13.71
CA ALA A 559 -1.10 -19.40 12.35
C ALA A 559 -0.04 -18.86 11.37
N GLY A 560 1.26 -19.14 11.58
CA GLY A 560 2.35 -18.51 10.82
C GLY A 560 2.49 -16.98 11.05
N ALA A 561 1.68 -16.40 11.91
CA ALA A 561 1.48 -14.96 12.09
C ALA A 561 2.13 -14.38 13.34
N PHE A 562 2.10 -15.09 14.45
CA PHE A 562 2.58 -14.62 15.73
C PHE A 562 3.69 -15.51 16.28
N ILE A 563 4.63 -14.91 17.02
CA ILE A 563 5.72 -15.62 17.68
C ILE A 563 5.21 -16.35 18.93
N ALA A 564 5.63 -17.60 19.10
CA ALA A 564 5.45 -18.35 20.33
C ALA A 564 6.72 -19.12 20.73
N LEU A 565 6.84 -19.46 22.01
CA LEU A 565 7.96 -20.24 22.56
C LEU A 565 7.46 -21.35 23.48
N ASP A 566 8.02 -22.54 23.35
CA ASP A 566 7.82 -23.60 24.35
C ASP A 566 8.66 -23.28 25.58
N LEU A 567 8.02 -23.21 26.76
CA LEU A 567 8.67 -22.94 28.03
C LEU A 567 8.41 -24.07 29.04
N GLU A 568 9.43 -24.42 29.76
CA GLU A 568 9.33 -25.34 30.90
C GLU A 568 8.79 -24.59 32.13
N LYS A 569 8.45 -25.33 33.20
CA LYS A 569 8.09 -24.73 34.47
C LYS A 569 9.30 -24.03 35.10
N GLY A 570 9.12 -22.79 35.57
CA GLY A 570 10.16 -22.01 36.25
C GLY A 570 10.18 -20.54 35.89
N ASP A 571 11.20 -19.83 36.33
CA ASP A 571 11.44 -18.43 36.01
C ASP A 571 12.37 -18.34 34.79
N HIS A 572 11.94 -17.60 33.75
CA HIS A 572 12.69 -17.48 32.51
C HIS A 572 12.96 -16.03 32.15
N VAL A 573 14.13 -15.79 31.58
CA VAL A 573 14.50 -14.54 30.91
C VAL A 573 14.36 -14.74 29.40
N ILE A 574 13.45 -13.98 28.80
CA ILE A 574 13.15 -14.05 27.38
C ILE A 574 13.78 -12.87 26.65
N GLU A 575 14.48 -13.13 25.56
CA GLU A 575 14.99 -12.09 24.66
C GLU A 575 14.61 -12.38 23.22
N PHE A 576 14.13 -11.36 22.51
CA PHE A 576 13.92 -11.36 21.07
C PHE A 576 14.84 -10.34 20.41
N LYS A 577 15.52 -10.75 19.33
CA LYS A 577 16.40 -9.89 18.52
C LYS A 577 16.01 -9.99 17.06
N TYR A 578 15.77 -8.86 16.43
CA TYR A 578 15.40 -8.80 15.03
C TYR A 578 16.55 -8.32 14.15
N PHE A 579 16.81 -9.06 13.09
CA PHE A 579 17.71 -8.66 12.04
C PHE A 579 17.09 -8.99 10.67
N PRO A 580 16.81 -8.01 9.81
CA PRO A 580 16.08 -8.24 8.56
C PRO A 580 16.75 -9.30 7.69
N ARG A 581 15.98 -10.30 7.26
CA ARG A 581 16.45 -11.37 6.37
C ARG A 581 16.95 -10.77 5.06
N GLY A 582 18.08 -11.26 4.56
CA GLY A 582 18.69 -10.76 3.33
C GLY A 582 19.50 -9.47 3.47
N LEU A 583 19.43 -8.75 4.61
CA LEU A 583 20.19 -7.51 4.80
C LEU A 583 21.71 -7.76 4.76
N LYS A 584 22.19 -8.83 5.40
CA LYS A 584 23.62 -9.20 5.37
C LYS A 584 24.11 -9.47 3.94
N SER A 585 23.35 -10.24 3.16
CA SER A 585 23.67 -10.50 1.75
C SER A 585 23.60 -9.22 0.93
N GLY A 586 22.60 -8.38 1.15
CA GLY A 586 22.46 -7.08 0.50
C GLY A 586 23.65 -6.15 0.75
N LEU A 587 24.15 -6.10 1.99
CA LEU A 587 25.34 -5.33 2.34
C LEU A 587 26.59 -5.86 1.62
N ILE A 588 26.78 -7.18 1.59
CA ILE A 588 27.91 -7.81 0.88
C ILE A 588 27.89 -7.43 -0.61
N PHE A 589 26.73 -7.55 -1.29
CA PHE A 589 26.61 -7.17 -2.69
C PHE A 589 26.83 -5.66 -2.91
N THR A 590 26.36 -4.81 -2.00
CA THR A 590 26.59 -3.37 -2.08
C THR A 590 28.07 -3.03 -1.99
N PHE A 591 28.80 -3.60 -1.02
CA PHE A 591 30.23 -3.38 -0.89
C PHE A 591 31.04 -3.94 -2.07
N ALA A 592 30.67 -5.12 -2.57
CA ALA A 592 31.28 -5.69 -3.78
C ALA A 592 31.03 -4.79 -5.01
N GLY A 593 29.83 -4.26 -5.17
CA GLY A 593 29.49 -3.30 -6.23
C GLY A 593 30.32 -2.02 -6.15
N TRP A 594 30.47 -1.43 -4.96
CA TRP A 594 31.33 -0.27 -4.73
C TRP A 594 32.78 -0.56 -5.06
N LEU A 595 33.29 -1.74 -4.69
CA LEU A 595 34.68 -2.15 -5.02
C LEU A 595 34.85 -2.26 -6.52
N VAL A 596 33.95 -2.92 -7.25
CA VAL A 596 33.97 -3.02 -8.71
C VAL A 596 33.93 -1.64 -9.37
N PHE A 597 33.02 -0.76 -8.90
CA PHE A 597 32.93 0.61 -9.38
C PHE A 597 34.25 1.38 -9.20
N ALA A 598 34.85 1.30 -8.01
CA ALA A 598 36.14 1.95 -7.72
C ALA A 598 37.27 1.42 -8.62
N LEU A 599 37.32 0.10 -8.87
CA LEU A 599 38.28 -0.52 -9.77
C LEU A 599 38.11 -0.05 -11.23
N LEU A 600 36.87 0.05 -11.71
CA LEU A 600 36.56 0.54 -13.07
C LEU A 600 36.94 2.02 -13.23
N MET A 601 36.66 2.86 -12.24
CA MET A 601 37.02 4.27 -12.24
C MET A 601 38.56 4.44 -12.26
N ASN A 602 39.29 3.68 -11.44
CA ASN A 602 40.75 3.70 -11.44
C ASN A 602 41.33 3.18 -12.76
N ALA A 603 40.77 2.12 -13.35
CA ALA A 603 41.18 1.59 -14.64
C ALA A 603 41.02 2.64 -15.75
N LYS A 604 39.92 3.40 -15.76
CA LYS A 604 39.69 4.51 -16.70
C LYS A 604 40.75 5.61 -16.54
N THR A 605 41.00 6.04 -15.30
CA THR A 605 42.02 7.06 -14.99
C THR A 605 43.44 6.62 -15.39
N ILE A 606 43.78 5.33 -15.16
CA ILE A 606 45.06 4.76 -15.56
C ILE A 606 45.21 4.72 -17.10
N LYS A 607 44.10 4.36 -17.80
CA LYS A 607 44.10 4.34 -19.28
C LYS A 607 44.23 5.74 -19.86
N GLU A 608 43.59 6.75 -19.30
CA GLU A 608 43.72 8.15 -19.70
C GLU A 608 45.13 8.69 -19.44
N LYS A 609 45.76 8.40 -18.28
CA LYS A 609 47.15 8.77 -17.98
C LYS A 609 48.16 8.08 -18.90
N ARG A 610 47.91 6.81 -19.31
CA ARG A 610 48.78 6.10 -20.28
C ARG A 610 48.61 6.64 -21.70
N GLY A 611 47.42 7.06 -22.10
CA GLY A 611 47.14 7.72 -23.38
C GLY A 611 47.83 9.08 -23.49
N SER A 612 47.82 9.87 -22.41
CA SER A 612 48.47 11.17 -22.33
C SER A 612 50.00 11.11 -22.36
N LYS A 613 50.61 10.02 -21.85
CA LYS A 613 52.06 9.80 -21.93
C LYS A 613 52.56 9.34 -23.30
N LYS A 614 51.72 8.75 -24.15
CA LYS A 614 52.07 8.34 -25.51
C LYS A 614 51.97 9.46 -26.54
N GLY A 615 51.54 10.66 -26.18
CA GLY A 615 51.37 11.82 -27.07
C GLY A 615 52.37 12.95 -26.87
N LYS A 616 53.44 12.79 -26.10
CA LYS A 616 54.55 13.75 -26.11
C LYS A 616 55.58 13.31 -27.16
N PRO A 617 55.83 14.13 -28.18
CA PRO A 617 57.01 13.92 -29.05
C PRO A 617 58.28 14.05 -28.21
N GLU A 618 59.23 13.16 -28.40
CA GLU A 618 60.62 13.37 -27.98
C GLU A 618 61.17 14.59 -28.75
N ASP A 619 61.43 15.70 -28.05
CA ASP A 619 62.23 16.77 -28.54
C ASP A 619 63.64 16.20 -28.71
N GLU A 620 64.08 16.09 -29.98
CA GLU A 620 65.46 15.82 -30.33
C GLU A 620 66.36 16.94 -29.78
N ASP A 621 67.22 16.54 -28.85
CA ASP A 621 68.37 17.30 -28.37
C ASP A 621 69.38 17.46 -29.55
N ARG A 622 69.36 18.60 -30.22
CA ARG A 622 70.41 19.04 -31.16
C ARG A 622 71.33 19.96 -30.40
N THR A 623 72.41 19.38 -29.92
CA THR A 623 73.63 20.06 -29.62
C THR A 623 74.29 20.53 -30.95
N ASP A 624 74.39 21.81 -31.17
CA ASP A 624 75.37 22.42 -32.08
C ASP A 624 76.33 23.24 -31.24
N ASP A 625 77.56 22.63 -31.06
CA ASP A 625 78.81 23.32 -30.84
C ASP A 625 79.28 23.96 -32.17
N GLU A 626 79.59 25.23 -32.14
CA GLU A 626 80.70 25.87 -32.90
C GLU A 626 80.71 27.35 -32.53
N ALA A 627 81.63 27.73 -31.70
CA ALA A 627 82.98 28.27 -31.92
C ALA A 627 83.02 29.61 -32.65
N ALA A 628 83.32 30.63 -31.89
CA ALA A 628 84.31 31.67 -31.91
C ALA A 628 84.67 32.40 -33.25
N ILE A 629 84.94 33.69 -33.00
CA ILE A 629 85.85 34.66 -33.76
C ILE A 629 85.04 35.66 -34.60
N GLU A 630 84.94 36.86 -34.16
CA GLU A 630 85.61 38.16 -34.12
C GLU A 630 84.75 39.23 -33.40
#